data_b81fe827d06b8e7f48a4e5e83992df8d
#
_entry.id   b81fe827d06b8e7f48a4e5e83992df8d
#
_cell.length_a   1.000
_cell.length_b   1.000
_cell.length_c   1.000
_cell.angle_alpha   90.00
_cell.angle_beta   90.00
_cell.angle_gamma   90.00
#
_symmetry.space_group_name_H-M   'P 1'
#
loop_
_entity.id
_entity.type
_entity.pdbx_description
1 polymer ?
#
loop_
_entity_poly.entity_id
_entity_poly.type
_entity_poly.pdbx_seq_one_letter_code
_entity_poly.pdbx_strand_id
1 'polypeptide(L)'
;RRVLFRSVFCSYGNGYRLTKNPAYKQVILDTADSLATLFNPVVGTMLSWPREVEPRNWPHNTIMDNMINLEMLFWAAKNGGNPYLYDIAVSHADKTMKCQFRPDYTSYHVAVYDTITGNLIKGVTHQGYADSTMWARGQAWAIYGYTVVYRETKDPKYLDFVQKVADVYLERLPEDKVPYWDFSAPGIPDVPRDASAAAVVASALLEQIGRASCRERV
;
A
#
# COMPACT_ATOMS: atom_id res chain seq x y z
N ARG A 1 10.21 -13.37 -13.75
CA ARG A 1 8.73 -13.23 -13.84
C ARG A 1 8.31 -12.12 -12.88
N ARG A 2 7.83 -10.98 -13.42
CA ARG A 2 7.14 -9.98 -12.59
C ARG A 2 5.76 -10.54 -12.27
N VAL A 3 5.58 -11.07 -11.09
CA VAL A 3 4.23 -11.36 -10.60
C VAL A 3 3.67 -10.04 -10.11
N LEU A 4 2.70 -9.49 -10.84
CA LEU A 4 1.94 -8.33 -10.41
C LEU A 4 0.80 -8.84 -9.51
N PHE A 5 1.10 -9.14 -8.25
CA PHE A 5 0.14 -9.69 -7.27
C PHE A 5 -1.18 -8.90 -7.25
N ARG A 6 -1.11 -7.57 -7.27
CA ARG A 6 -2.29 -6.68 -7.35
C ARG A 6 -3.18 -6.98 -8.56
N SER A 7 -2.58 -7.26 -9.74
CA SER A 7 -3.32 -7.54 -10.97
C SER A 7 -4.12 -8.83 -10.86
N VAL A 8 -3.61 -9.82 -10.14
CA VAL A 8 -4.33 -11.07 -9.88
C VAL A 8 -5.60 -10.78 -9.06
N PHE A 9 -5.50 -10.02 -7.97
CA PHE A 9 -6.67 -9.74 -7.15
C PHE A 9 -7.67 -8.83 -7.86
N CYS A 10 -7.23 -7.82 -8.61
CA CYS A 10 -8.11 -6.97 -9.40
C CYS A 10 -8.86 -7.73 -10.51
N SER A 11 -8.26 -8.76 -11.12
CA SER A 11 -8.89 -9.56 -12.19
C SER A 11 -9.63 -10.78 -11.65
N TYR A 12 -8.94 -11.74 -11.04
CA TYR A 12 -9.53 -12.97 -10.52
C TYR A 12 -10.41 -12.73 -9.29
N GLY A 13 -10.10 -11.71 -8.46
CA GLY A 13 -10.95 -11.31 -7.34
C GLY A 13 -12.31 -10.83 -7.81
N ASN A 14 -12.36 -9.93 -8.80
CA ASN A 14 -13.61 -9.49 -9.40
C ASN A 14 -14.31 -10.62 -10.17
N GLY A 15 -13.53 -11.43 -10.91
CA GLY A 15 -14.06 -12.63 -11.57
C GLY A 15 -14.77 -13.57 -10.58
N TYR A 16 -14.12 -13.88 -9.46
CA TYR A 16 -14.73 -14.70 -8.40
C TYR A 16 -15.95 -14.03 -7.76
N ARG A 17 -15.88 -12.74 -7.47
CA ARG A 17 -17.00 -12.00 -6.88
C ARG A 17 -18.25 -12.08 -7.74
N LEU A 18 -18.11 -12.00 -9.06
CA LEU A 18 -19.20 -12.00 -10.03
C LEU A 18 -19.70 -13.40 -10.38
N THR A 19 -18.81 -14.38 -10.53
CA THR A 19 -19.15 -15.70 -11.09
C THR A 19 -19.17 -16.83 -10.05
N LYS A 20 -18.52 -16.62 -8.89
CA LYS A 20 -18.27 -17.66 -7.87
C LYS A 20 -17.49 -18.86 -8.39
N ASN A 21 -16.81 -18.74 -9.53
CA ASN A 21 -16.01 -19.81 -10.10
C ASN A 21 -14.87 -20.22 -9.16
N PRO A 22 -14.83 -21.48 -8.68
CA PRO A 22 -13.83 -21.92 -7.71
C PRO A 22 -12.39 -21.89 -8.25
N ALA A 23 -12.20 -21.99 -9.56
CA ALA A 23 -10.87 -21.88 -10.17
C ALA A 23 -10.27 -20.48 -9.95
N TYR A 24 -11.09 -19.42 -9.98
CA TYR A 24 -10.61 -18.06 -9.70
C TYR A 24 -10.22 -17.90 -8.23
N LYS A 25 -11.00 -18.51 -7.32
CA LYS A 25 -10.64 -18.54 -5.90
C LYS A 25 -9.29 -19.21 -5.68
N GLN A 26 -9.05 -20.37 -6.31
CA GLN A 26 -7.79 -21.08 -6.16
C GLN A 26 -6.59 -20.24 -6.63
N VAL A 27 -6.70 -19.57 -7.78
CA VAL A 27 -5.64 -18.67 -8.27
C VAL A 27 -5.32 -17.56 -7.27
N ILE A 28 -6.32 -17.01 -6.58
CA ILE A 28 -6.10 -15.97 -5.56
C ILE A 28 -5.36 -16.56 -4.35
N LEU A 29 -5.77 -17.74 -3.86
CA LEU A 29 -5.13 -18.41 -2.73
C LEU A 29 -3.66 -18.75 -3.04
N ASP A 30 -3.38 -19.35 -4.17
CA ASP A 30 -2.01 -19.70 -4.62
C ASP A 30 -1.13 -18.44 -4.76
N THR A 31 -1.74 -17.34 -5.20
CA THR A 31 -1.04 -16.06 -5.36
C THR A 31 -0.74 -15.44 -4.00
N ALA A 32 -1.66 -15.53 -3.04
CA ALA A 32 -1.45 -15.03 -1.68
C ALA A 32 -0.33 -15.82 -0.96
N ASP A 33 -0.31 -17.15 -1.10
CA ASP A 33 0.76 -17.98 -0.56
C ASP A 33 2.11 -17.66 -1.22
N SER A 34 2.12 -17.44 -2.53
CA SER A 34 3.33 -17.02 -3.25
C SER A 34 3.84 -15.65 -2.78
N LEU A 35 2.95 -14.70 -2.51
CA LEU A 35 3.31 -13.39 -1.95
C LEU A 35 3.89 -13.53 -0.54
N ALA A 36 3.31 -14.40 0.29
CA ALA A 36 3.76 -14.65 1.65
C ALA A 36 5.20 -15.18 1.73
N THR A 37 5.69 -15.86 0.69
CA THR A 37 7.10 -16.31 0.63
C THR A 37 8.11 -15.17 0.62
N LEU A 38 7.68 -13.95 0.30
CA LEU A 38 8.51 -12.75 0.33
C LEU A 38 8.54 -12.07 1.71
N PHE A 39 7.77 -12.55 2.67
CA PHE A 39 7.73 -11.98 4.02
C PHE A 39 8.98 -12.34 4.80
N ASN A 40 9.60 -11.33 5.40
CA ASN A 40 10.71 -11.50 6.33
C ASN A 40 10.23 -11.17 7.75
N PRO A 41 10.16 -12.15 8.65
CA PRO A 41 9.62 -11.94 10.00
C PRO A 41 10.51 -11.05 10.89
N VAL A 42 11.81 -10.95 10.61
CA VAL A 42 12.72 -10.03 11.32
C VAL A 42 12.45 -8.59 10.95
N VAL A 43 12.23 -8.33 9.66
CA VAL A 43 11.87 -7.00 9.16
C VAL A 43 10.41 -6.66 9.45
N GLY A 44 9.52 -7.66 9.35
CA GLY A 44 8.08 -7.50 9.49
C GLY A 44 7.36 -7.03 8.21
N THR A 45 8.02 -7.11 7.04
CA THR A 45 7.44 -6.72 5.75
C THR A 45 7.77 -7.71 4.64
N MET A 46 7.04 -7.61 3.52
CA MET A 46 7.33 -8.34 2.29
C MET A 46 8.38 -7.62 1.45
N LEU A 47 9.37 -8.38 0.96
CA LEU A 47 10.36 -7.89 0.00
C LEU A 47 9.68 -7.56 -1.34
N SER A 48 9.87 -6.33 -1.84
CA SER A 48 9.22 -5.89 -3.08
C SER A 48 9.99 -6.29 -4.34
N TRP A 49 11.28 -6.05 -4.33
CA TRP A 49 12.12 -6.24 -5.51
C TRP A 49 13.37 -7.07 -5.20
N PRO A 50 13.27 -8.41 -5.24
CA PRO A 50 14.43 -9.29 -5.02
C PRO A 50 15.63 -8.97 -5.93
N ARG A 51 15.35 -8.55 -7.17
CA ARG A 51 16.38 -8.21 -8.16
C ARG A 51 17.16 -6.91 -7.87
N GLU A 52 16.64 -6.05 -7.00
CA GLU A 52 17.28 -4.77 -6.62
C GLU A 52 18.14 -4.91 -5.35
N VAL A 53 18.15 -6.09 -4.73
CA VAL A 53 18.90 -6.35 -3.50
C VAL A 53 20.40 -6.11 -3.70
N GLU A 54 21.02 -6.79 -4.66
CA GLU A 54 22.45 -6.67 -4.93
C GLU A 54 22.81 -5.38 -5.68
N PRO A 55 22.17 -5.04 -6.83
CA PRO A 55 22.58 -3.87 -7.62
C PRO A 55 22.46 -2.54 -6.88
N ARG A 56 21.51 -2.43 -5.93
CA ARG A 56 21.29 -1.20 -5.16
C ARG A 56 21.82 -1.25 -3.74
N ASN A 57 22.33 -2.39 -3.31
CA ASN A 57 22.63 -2.66 -1.91
C ASN A 57 21.43 -2.34 -1.01
N TRP A 58 20.27 -2.92 -1.37
CA TRP A 58 19.01 -2.83 -0.64
C TRP A 58 18.64 -4.20 -0.06
N PRO A 59 19.21 -4.60 1.09
CA PRO A 59 19.09 -5.97 1.62
C PRO A 59 17.65 -6.46 1.76
N HIS A 60 16.75 -5.57 2.19
CA HIS A 60 15.32 -5.78 2.13
C HIS A 60 14.64 -4.45 1.78
N ASN A 61 13.99 -4.41 0.63
CA ASN A 61 13.31 -3.21 0.15
C ASN A 61 11.80 -3.43 0.13
N THR A 62 11.08 -2.44 0.66
CA THR A 62 9.62 -2.43 0.70
C THR A 62 9.10 -1.16 0.05
N ILE A 63 8.28 -1.28 -1.00
CA ILE A 63 7.67 -0.14 -1.66
C ILE A 63 6.27 0.11 -1.10
N MET A 64 5.83 1.36 -1.14
CA MET A 64 4.50 1.73 -0.66
C MET A 64 3.37 1.01 -1.42
N ASP A 65 3.61 0.65 -2.67
CA ASP A 65 2.69 -0.15 -3.50
C ASP A 65 2.30 -1.50 -2.87
N ASN A 66 3.14 -2.07 -2.00
CA ASN A 66 2.80 -3.33 -1.33
C ASN A 66 1.54 -3.22 -0.46
N MET A 67 1.18 -2.02 -0.03
CA MET A 67 -0.03 -1.80 0.76
C MET A 67 -1.31 -2.26 0.06
N ILE A 68 -1.35 -2.19 -1.29
CA ILE A 68 -2.51 -2.69 -2.06
C ILE A 68 -2.60 -4.22 -2.10
N ASN A 69 -1.48 -4.93 -1.88
CA ASN A 69 -1.48 -6.39 -1.87
C ASN A 69 -2.07 -6.97 -0.57
N LEU A 70 -2.15 -6.15 0.50
CA LEU A 70 -2.67 -6.60 1.80
C LEU A 70 -4.14 -7.02 1.71
N GLU A 71 -4.92 -6.38 0.82
CA GLU A 71 -6.31 -6.76 0.58
C GLU A 71 -6.44 -8.24 0.18
N MET A 72 -5.56 -8.70 -0.71
CA MET A 72 -5.54 -10.10 -1.13
C MET A 72 -5.18 -11.05 0.03
N LEU A 73 -4.21 -10.67 0.89
CA LEU A 73 -3.82 -11.48 2.05
C LEU A 73 -4.96 -11.59 3.07
N PHE A 74 -5.60 -10.47 3.42
CA PHE A 74 -6.78 -10.48 4.30
C PHE A 74 -7.91 -11.31 3.72
N TRP A 75 -8.18 -11.14 2.42
CA TRP A 75 -9.23 -11.91 1.75
C TRP A 75 -8.92 -13.41 1.76
N ALA A 76 -7.68 -13.80 1.42
CA ALA A 76 -7.27 -15.21 1.39
C ALA A 76 -7.39 -15.87 2.77
N ALA A 77 -6.92 -15.20 3.83
CA ALA A 77 -7.04 -15.69 5.20
C ALA A 77 -8.49 -15.98 5.61
N LYS A 78 -9.44 -15.14 5.16
CA LYS A 78 -10.89 -15.26 5.47
C LYS A 78 -11.63 -16.22 4.54
N ASN A 79 -11.03 -16.65 3.44
CA ASN A 79 -11.68 -17.45 2.41
C ASN A 79 -11.02 -18.83 2.20
N GLY A 80 -10.42 -19.41 3.21
CA GLY A 80 -9.88 -20.76 3.22
C GLY A 80 -8.41 -20.88 2.84
N GLY A 81 -7.68 -19.77 2.78
CA GLY A 81 -6.22 -19.74 2.75
C GLY A 81 -5.63 -19.90 4.16
N ASN A 82 -4.30 -19.84 4.26
CA ASN A 82 -3.61 -19.91 5.53
C ASN A 82 -3.99 -18.71 6.43
N PRO A 83 -4.49 -18.92 7.65
CA PRO A 83 -4.83 -17.84 8.58
C PRO A 83 -3.65 -16.89 8.89
N TYR A 84 -2.42 -17.38 8.84
CA TYR A 84 -1.20 -16.59 9.06
C TYR A 84 -1.02 -15.45 8.04
N LEU A 85 -1.68 -15.51 6.88
CA LEU A 85 -1.70 -14.40 5.90
C LEU A 85 -2.28 -13.11 6.50
N TYR A 86 -3.21 -13.23 7.45
CA TYR A 86 -3.73 -12.08 8.20
C TYR A 86 -2.65 -11.41 9.03
N ASP A 87 -1.87 -12.19 9.78
CA ASP A 87 -0.80 -11.68 10.64
C ASP A 87 0.32 -11.05 9.82
N ILE A 88 0.66 -11.63 8.66
CA ILE A 88 1.60 -11.03 7.70
C ILE A 88 1.11 -9.66 7.24
N ALA A 89 -0.18 -9.53 6.90
CA ALA A 89 -0.75 -8.27 6.44
C ALA A 89 -0.72 -7.20 7.54
N VAL A 90 -1.07 -7.55 8.76
CA VAL A 90 -1.02 -6.65 9.93
C VAL A 90 0.41 -6.23 10.24
N SER A 91 1.35 -7.19 10.30
CA SER A 91 2.77 -6.91 10.53
C SER A 91 3.34 -5.95 9.49
N HIS A 92 3.03 -6.19 8.21
CA HIS A 92 3.47 -5.31 7.12
C HIS A 92 2.91 -3.89 7.28
N ALA A 93 1.62 -3.75 7.59
CA ALA A 93 0.99 -2.45 7.80
C ALA A 93 1.60 -1.69 8.98
N ASP A 94 1.78 -2.34 10.14
CA ASP A 94 2.37 -1.73 11.33
C ASP A 94 3.80 -1.27 11.08
N LYS A 95 4.61 -2.10 10.44
CA LYS A 95 5.99 -1.74 10.12
C LYS A 95 6.07 -0.58 9.13
N THR A 96 5.23 -0.59 8.09
CA THR A 96 5.12 0.48 7.10
C THR A 96 4.69 1.79 7.76
N MET A 97 3.69 1.76 8.65
CA MET A 97 3.24 2.92 9.42
C MET A 97 4.38 3.56 10.22
N LYS A 98 5.17 2.74 10.89
CA LYS A 98 6.26 3.18 11.77
C LYS A 98 7.46 3.73 11.01
N CYS A 99 7.79 3.18 9.83
CA CYS A 99 9.09 3.37 9.21
C CYS A 99 9.05 4.04 7.83
N GLN A 100 7.90 4.06 7.15
CA GLN A 100 7.84 4.51 5.75
C GLN A 100 7.13 5.86 5.58
N PHE A 101 6.97 6.59 6.67
CA PHE A 101 6.42 7.94 6.68
C PHE A 101 7.36 8.91 7.38
N ARG A 102 7.35 10.15 6.91
CA ARG A 102 8.00 11.29 7.57
C ARG A 102 7.09 11.83 8.68
N PRO A 103 7.61 12.67 9.58
CA PRO A 103 6.81 13.27 10.65
C PRO A 103 5.61 14.09 10.16
N ASP A 104 5.64 14.58 8.92
CA ASP A 104 4.55 15.31 8.26
C ASP A 104 3.55 14.41 7.52
N TYR A 105 3.58 13.11 7.75
CA TYR A 105 2.74 12.08 7.11
C TYR A 105 2.94 11.92 5.59
N THR A 106 3.98 12.50 5.01
CA THR A 106 4.38 12.17 3.64
C THR A 106 5.14 10.86 3.60
N SER A 107 4.87 10.03 2.59
CA SER A 107 5.48 8.70 2.48
C SER A 107 6.81 8.72 1.71
N TYR A 108 7.72 7.81 2.09
CA TYR A 108 8.80 7.37 1.22
C TYR A 108 8.25 6.35 0.23
N HIS A 109 8.71 6.41 -1.04
CA HIS A 109 8.35 5.37 -2.00
C HIS A 109 8.92 4.02 -1.58
N VAL A 110 10.19 3.97 -1.18
CA VAL A 110 10.91 2.76 -0.80
C VAL A 110 11.50 2.92 0.60
N ALA A 111 11.24 1.96 1.47
CA ALA A 111 11.97 1.77 2.72
C ALA A 111 12.96 0.61 2.57
N VAL A 112 14.21 0.82 2.98
CA VAL A 112 15.27 -0.18 2.96
C VAL A 112 15.60 -0.60 4.39
N TYR A 113 15.58 -1.90 4.65
CA TYR A 113 15.75 -2.45 6.00
C TYR A 113 16.96 -3.37 6.08
N ASP A 114 17.55 -3.42 7.26
CA ASP A 114 18.52 -4.42 7.66
C ASP A 114 17.82 -5.75 7.95
N THR A 115 18.28 -6.83 7.35
CA THR A 115 17.65 -8.16 7.47
C THR A 115 17.98 -8.88 8.77
N ILE A 116 18.99 -8.42 9.53
CA ILE A 116 19.42 -9.01 10.78
C ILE A 116 18.69 -8.35 11.96
N THR A 117 18.62 -7.02 11.96
CA THR A 117 18.03 -6.24 13.04
C THR A 117 16.60 -5.82 12.80
N GLY A 118 16.15 -5.88 11.55
CA GLY A 118 14.84 -5.37 11.12
C GLY A 118 14.75 -3.83 11.10
N ASN A 119 15.83 -3.11 11.38
CA ASN A 119 15.80 -1.65 11.47
C ASN A 119 15.76 -0.99 10.08
N LEU A 120 15.12 0.18 10.02
CA LEU A 120 15.17 1.02 8.83
C LEU A 120 16.59 1.54 8.61
N ILE A 121 17.16 1.28 7.43
CA ILE A 121 18.45 1.84 7.00
C ILE A 121 18.22 3.23 6.41
N LYS A 122 17.25 3.33 5.48
CA LYS A 122 16.92 4.59 4.79
C LYS A 122 15.55 4.54 4.11
N GLY A 123 14.94 5.73 3.95
CA GLY A 123 13.82 5.95 3.05
C GLY A 123 14.30 6.63 1.77
N VAL A 124 13.91 6.10 0.61
CA VAL A 124 14.33 6.62 -0.70
C VAL A 124 13.16 6.60 -1.69
N THR A 125 13.39 7.14 -2.89
CA THR A 125 12.46 7.01 -4.00
C THR A 125 13.05 6.18 -5.15
N HIS A 126 12.17 5.66 -6.00
CA HIS A 126 12.54 5.06 -7.28
C HIS A 126 11.73 5.69 -8.41
N GLN A 127 10.47 6.06 -8.16
CA GLN A 127 9.56 6.66 -9.13
C GLN A 127 9.24 8.13 -8.84
N GLY A 128 9.49 8.62 -7.62
CA GLY A 128 9.35 10.03 -7.26
C GLY A 128 10.53 10.87 -7.76
N TYR A 129 10.40 12.17 -7.63
CA TYR A 129 11.41 13.14 -8.07
C TYR A 129 12.70 13.06 -7.24
N ALA A 130 12.57 13.04 -5.93
CA ALA A 130 13.71 12.96 -5.00
C ALA A 130 13.32 12.21 -3.72
N ASP A 131 14.32 11.74 -2.95
CA ASP A 131 14.10 11.02 -1.70
C ASP A 131 13.35 11.84 -0.64
N SER A 132 13.42 13.17 -0.74
CA SER A 132 12.72 14.10 0.17
C SER A 132 11.30 14.47 -0.29
N THR A 133 10.90 14.12 -1.51
CA THR A 133 9.61 14.53 -2.09
C THR A 133 8.50 13.50 -1.86
N MET A 134 7.28 13.90 -2.14
CA MET A 134 6.09 13.05 -2.05
C MET A 134 5.62 12.65 -3.45
N TRP A 135 5.95 11.42 -3.85
CA TRP A 135 5.43 10.83 -5.08
C TRP A 135 3.91 10.58 -4.95
N ALA A 136 3.12 11.17 -5.86
CA ALA A 136 1.66 11.21 -5.71
C ALA A 136 1.02 9.81 -5.64
N ARG A 137 1.46 8.88 -6.48
CA ARG A 137 0.91 7.53 -6.50
C ARG A 137 1.34 6.70 -5.29
N GLY A 138 2.54 6.92 -4.75
CA GLY A 138 2.96 6.29 -3.49
C GLY A 138 2.07 6.70 -2.33
N GLN A 139 1.82 7.99 -2.18
CA GLN A 139 0.89 8.49 -1.16
C GLN A 139 -0.54 7.96 -1.37
N ALA A 140 -1.00 7.88 -2.61
CA ALA A 140 -2.30 7.30 -2.94
C ALA A 140 -2.42 5.82 -2.52
N TRP A 141 -1.37 5.03 -2.74
CA TRP A 141 -1.33 3.63 -2.28
C TRP A 141 -1.37 3.50 -0.77
N ALA A 142 -0.73 4.42 -0.05
CA ALA A 142 -0.82 4.49 1.41
C ALA A 142 -2.27 4.74 1.86
N ILE A 143 -2.94 5.74 1.28
CA ILE A 143 -4.33 6.08 1.62
C ILE A 143 -5.25 4.89 1.35
N TYR A 144 -5.16 4.28 0.18
CA TYR A 144 -5.95 3.09 -0.16
C TYR A 144 -5.66 1.92 0.78
N GLY A 145 -4.37 1.59 0.95
CA GLY A 145 -3.96 0.42 1.71
C GLY A 145 -4.37 0.49 3.18
N TYR A 146 -4.18 1.63 3.85
CA TYR A 146 -4.62 1.78 5.25
C TYR A 146 -6.13 1.84 5.42
N THR A 147 -6.87 2.33 4.42
CA THR A 147 -8.34 2.21 4.39
C THR A 147 -8.76 0.74 4.37
N VAL A 148 -8.10 -0.07 3.54
CA VAL A 148 -8.32 -1.53 3.51
C VAL A 148 -7.94 -2.18 4.84
N VAL A 149 -6.77 -1.85 5.40
CA VAL A 149 -6.34 -2.41 6.69
C VAL A 149 -7.35 -2.11 7.78
N TYR A 150 -7.84 -0.86 7.86
CA TYR A 150 -8.93 -0.52 8.79
C TYR A 150 -10.20 -1.30 8.51
N ARG A 151 -10.59 -1.45 7.24
CA ARG A 151 -11.76 -2.26 6.86
C ARG A 151 -11.68 -3.69 7.41
N GLU A 152 -10.51 -4.29 7.33
CA GLU A 152 -10.30 -5.71 7.64
C GLU A 152 -10.07 -5.98 9.14
N THR A 153 -9.38 -5.04 9.83
CA THR A 153 -9.01 -5.19 11.25
C THR A 153 -9.98 -4.53 12.22
N LYS A 154 -10.65 -3.45 11.79
CA LYS A 154 -11.45 -2.55 12.65
C LYS A 154 -10.65 -1.84 13.74
N ASP A 155 -9.32 -1.90 13.71
CA ASP A 155 -8.48 -1.18 14.66
C ASP A 155 -8.46 0.32 14.31
N PRO A 156 -8.95 1.19 15.23
CA PRO A 156 -9.08 2.62 14.99
C PRO A 156 -7.76 3.33 14.70
N LYS A 157 -6.62 2.78 15.15
CA LYS A 157 -5.30 3.37 14.88
C LYS A 157 -5.04 3.56 13.38
N TYR A 158 -5.53 2.65 12.54
CA TYR A 158 -5.33 2.74 11.09
C TYR A 158 -6.23 3.82 10.45
N LEU A 159 -7.45 4.01 10.96
CA LEU A 159 -8.32 5.09 10.49
C LEU A 159 -7.75 6.44 10.88
N ASP A 160 -7.38 6.62 12.15
CA ASP A 160 -6.80 7.86 12.66
C ASP A 160 -5.51 8.23 11.91
N PHE A 161 -4.72 7.23 11.55
CA PHE A 161 -3.50 7.42 10.77
C PHE A 161 -3.81 7.81 9.32
N VAL A 162 -4.67 7.06 8.63
CA VAL A 162 -4.94 7.29 7.21
C VAL A 162 -5.66 8.62 6.96
N GLN A 163 -6.43 9.12 7.92
CA GLN A 163 -7.02 10.46 7.83
C GLN A 163 -5.93 11.53 7.74
N LYS A 164 -4.90 11.48 8.59
CA LYS A 164 -3.76 12.42 8.55
C LYS A 164 -2.97 12.31 7.24
N VAL A 165 -2.78 11.09 6.73
CA VAL A 165 -2.11 10.85 5.44
C VAL A 165 -2.94 11.42 4.28
N ALA A 166 -4.28 11.33 4.36
CA ALA A 166 -5.20 11.88 3.37
C ALA A 166 -5.28 13.41 3.43
N ASP A 167 -5.30 13.99 4.63
CA ASP A 167 -5.31 15.45 4.81
C ASP A 167 -4.11 16.09 4.12
N VAL A 168 -2.90 15.56 4.34
CA VAL A 168 -1.67 16.05 3.69
C VAL A 168 -1.74 15.95 2.16
N TYR A 169 -2.35 14.88 1.64
CA TYR A 169 -2.55 14.74 0.21
C TYR A 169 -3.53 15.78 -0.34
N LEU A 170 -4.68 15.96 0.32
CA LEU A 170 -5.74 16.87 -0.10
C LEU A 170 -5.32 18.33 -0.05
N GLU A 171 -4.58 18.73 1.00
CA GLU A 171 -4.04 20.09 1.18
C GLU A 171 -3.08 20.50 0.06
N ARG A 172 -2.36 19.53 -0.52
CA ARG A 172 -1.36 19.76 -1.58
C ARG A 172 -1.91 19.61 -2.99
N LEU A 173 -3.20 19.27 -3.15
CA LEU A 173 -3.82 19.15 -4.47
C LEU A 173 -3.93 20.52 -5.15
N PRO A 174 -3.69 20.57 -6.46
CA PRO A 174 -4.02 21.74 -7.26
C PRO A 174 -5.54 21.95 -7.35
N GLU A 175 -5.96 23.09 -7.91
CA GLU A 175 -7.37 23.51 -7.98
C GLU A 175 -8.26 22.45 -8.66
N ASP A 176 -7.77 21.81 -9.72
CA ASP A 176 -8.47 20.78 -10.50
C ASP A 176 -8.54 19.41 -9.81
N LYS A 177 -7.96 19.27 -8.60
CA LYS A 177 -7.93 18.06 -7.78
C LYS A 177 -7.25 16.84 -8.44
N VAL A 178 -6.52 17.01 -9.50
CA VAL A 178 -5.68 15.97 -10.10
C VAL A 178 -4.21 16.24 -9.74
N PRO A 179 -3.54 15.38 -8.96
CA PRO A 179 -2.20 15.65 -8.49
C PRO A 179 -1.18 15.67 -9.64
N TYR A 180 -0.11 16.44 -9.45
CA TYR A 180 1.10 16.25 -10.23
C TYR A 180 1.70 14.88 -9.93
N TRP A 181 2.49 14.31 -10.84
CA TRP A 181 3.12 12.99 -10.64
C TRP A 181 3.98 12.91 -9.37
N ASP A 182 4.58 14.03 -8.98
CA ASP A 182 5.22 14.27 -7.68
C ASP A 182 4.85 15.70 -7.24
N PHE A 183 4.50 15.87 -5.97
CA PHE A 183 4.02 17.17 -5.46
C PHE A 183 5.10 18.25 -5.40
N SER A 184 6.35 17.87 -5.61
CA SER A 184 7.51 18.78 -5.69
C SER A 184 8.22 18.66 -7.04
N ALA A 185 7.53 18.18 -8.08
CA ALA A 185 8.13 18.04 -9.41
C ALA A 185 8.62 19.39 -9.93
N PRO A 186 9.85 19.47 -10.45
CA PRO A 186 10.34 20.72 -11.05
C PRO A 186 9.53 21.08 -12.28
N GLY A 187 9.20 22.36 -12.43
CA GLY A 187 8.41 22.86 -13.53
C GLY A 187 6.89 22.84 -13.34
N ILE A 188 6.39 22.58 -12.11
CA ILE A 188 4.98 22.82 -11.79
C ILE A 188 4.65 24.28 -12.14
N PRO A 189 3.51 24.57 -12.83
CA PRO A 189 2.39 23.66 -13.12
C PRO A 189 2.48 22.86 -14.42
N ASP A 190 3.50 23.02 -15.23
CA ASP A 190 3.61 22.48 -16.59
C ASP A 190 4.25 21.09 -16.62
N VAL A 191 3.81 20.20 -15.71
CA VAL A 191 4.30 18.83 -15.60
C VAL A 191 3.16 17.81 -15.64
N PRO A 192 3.44 16.52 -15.96
CA PRO A 192 2.43 15.48 -16.03
C PRO A 192 1.59 15.36 -14.77
N ARG A 193 0.30 15.07 -14.93
CA ARG A 193 -0.65 14.76 -13.86
C ARG A 193 -0.76 13.25 -13.66
N ASP A 194 -1.03 12.82 -12.44
CA ASP A 194 -1.27 11.41 -12.12
C ASP A 194 -2.76 11.14 -11.86
N ALA A 195 -3.52 10.95 -12.95
CA ALA A 195 -4.94 10.64 -12.88
C ALA A 195 -5.21 9.30 -12.14
N SER A 196 -4.26 8.35 -12.17
CA SER A 196 -4.42 7.09 -11.43
C SER A 196 -4.35 7.31 -9.93
N ALA A 197 -3.47 8.18 -9.45
CA ALA A 197 -3.41 8.54 -8.03
C ALA A 197 -4.72 9.22 -7.58
N ALA A 198 -5.26 10.14 -8.39
CA ALA A 198 -6.56 10.77 -8.11
C ALA A 198 -7.69 9.74 -7.97
N ALA A 199 -7.80 8.79 -8.91
CA ALA A 199 -8.83 7.76 -8.90
C ALA A 199 -8.73 6.83 -7.68
N VAL A 200 -7.51 6.42 -7.33
CA VAL A 200 -7.24 5.56 -6.15
C VAL A 200 -7.63 6.27 -4.85
N VAL A 201 -7.23 7.54 -4.70
CA VAL A 201 -7.58 8.32 -3.50
C VAL A 201 -9.08 8.56 -3.42
N ALA A 202 -9.75 8.91 -4.52
CA ALA A 202 -11.20 9.10 -4.54
C ALA A 202 -11.95 7.83 -4.09
N SER A 203 -11.52 6.65 -4.56
CA SER A 203 -12.09 5.37 -4.12
C SER A 203 -11.91 5.12 -2.62
N ALA A 204 -10.71 5.39 -2.10
CA ALA A 204 -10.41 5.20 -0.68
C ALA A 204 -11.20 6.17 0.21
N LEU A 205 -11.30 7.45 -0.17
CA LEU A 205 -12.04 8.46 0.58
C LEU A 205 -13.53 8.16 0.64
N LEU A 206 -14.14 7.71 -0.45
CA LEU A 206 -15.55 7.30 -0.46
C LEU A 206 -15.79 6.13 0.51
N GLU A 207 -14.88 5.19 0.61
CA GLU A 207 -14.97 4.11 1.59
C GLU A 207 -14.82 4.62 3.03
N GLN A 208 -13.88 5.55 3.28
CA GLN A 208 -13.70 6.14 4.62
C GLN A 208 -14.93 6.91 5.09
N ILE A 209 -15.53 7.75 4.24
CA ILE A 209 -16.76 8.51 4.54
C ILE A 209 -17.90 7.55 4.93
N GLY A 210 -18.12 6.49 4.14
CA GLY A 210 -19.14 5.50 4.44
C GLY A 210 -18.94 4.81 5.79
N ARG A 211 -17.69 4.61 6.23
CA ARG A 211 -17.37 3.96 7.51
C ARG A 211 -17.38 4.91 8.70
N ALA A 212 -17.01 6.18 8.51
CA ALA A 212 -17.09 7.20 9.54
C ALA A 212 -18.56 7.47 9.91
N SER A 213 -19.45 7.60 8.92
CA SER A 213 -20.87 7.81 9.15
C SER A 213 -21.58 6.65 9.85
N CYS A 214 -21.04 5.42 9.77
CA CYS A 214 -21.53 4.26 10.53
C CYS A 214 -21.11 4.32 12.02
N ARG A 215 -20.01 5.02 12.36
CA ARG A 215 -19.55 5.18 13.76
C ARG A 215 -20.43 6.14 14.56
N GLU A 216 -21.03 7.14 13.90
CA GLU A 216 -21.91 8.12 14.54
C GLU A 216 -23.34 7.62 14.79
N ARG A 217 -23.69 6.40 14.32
CA ARG A 217 -25.02 5.82 14.41
C ARG A 217 -25.14 4.63 15.39
N VAL A 218 -24.12 4.37 16.22
CA VAL A 218 -24.17 3.31 17.24
C VAL A 218 -24.14 3.87 18.64
#